data_5d26f9b2cf1e3f1ca558b1ab0f292366
#
_entry.id   5d26f9b2cf1e3f1ca558b1ab0f292366
#
_cell.length_a   1.000
_cell.length_b   1.000
_cell.length_c   1.000
_cell.angle_alpha   90.00
_cell.angle_beta   90.00
_cell.angle_gamma   90.00
#
_symmetry.space_group_name_H-M   'P 1'
#
loop_
_entity.id
_entity.type
_entity.pdbx_description
1 polymer ?
#
loop_
_entity_poly.entity_id
_entity_poly.type
_entity_poly.pdbx_seq_one_letter_code
_entity_poly.pdbx_strand_id
1 'polypeptide(L)'
;MRRMSDRPFISFLTDFGVGSSAPAVCRGVMLGIAPDARLVDVTHAIRHFAVRDGAFLLARSVPYFPVGVHVAVVDPGVGTARRPIALQAARGDLLVGPDNGLLGLAANALGGIVAARALENRDLWLPSTSHTFHGRDIFSPVAAHLATGTPFESLGTALEPAEIAQLTLPVATLRDGGLDTSVLLIDAFGNCRLAGDTPDLASAFGPLKPGRPLLLILPARASHPPLRVEVPWVATFDDVAVGSPLLFEDADYAGPALAVNQGSASDRFGLDLDTPVRLEPA
;
A
#
# COMPACT_ATOMS: atom_id res chain seq x y z
N MET A 1 11.76 5.10 25.08
CA MET A 1 10.32 5.41 25.06
C MET A 1 10.14 6.86 24.58
N ARG A 2 9.84 7.09 23.29
CA ARG A 2 9.54 8.44 22.74
C ARG A 2 8.16 8.85 23.26
N ARG A 3 8.07 10.01 23.91
CA ARG A 3 6.78 10.59 24.32
C ARG A 3 5.91 10.76 23.07
N MET A 4 4.67 10.24 23.10
CA MET A 4 3.63 10.71 22.18
C MET A 4 3.60 12.23 22.29
N SER A 5 3.56 12.93 21.15
CA SER A 5 3.46 14.41 21.15
C SER A 5 2.23 14.83 21.96
N ASP A 6 2.26 16.03 22.57
CA ASP A 6 1.17 16.57 23.39
C ASP A 6 -0.20 16.61 22.66
N ARG A 7 -0.25 16.28 21.37
CA ARG A 7 -1.48 16.15 20.59
C ARG A 7 -1.54 14.82 19.88
N PRO A 8 -2.64 14.06 20.01
CA PRO A 8 -2.83 12.80 19.28
C PRO A 8 -2.67 12.98 17.78
N PHE A 9 -2.07 11.99 17.10
CA PHE A 9 -1.92 11.98 15.64
C PHE A 9 -2.70 10.82 15.05
N ILE A 10 -3.54 11.10 14.04
CA ILE A 10 -4.30 10.08 13.31
C ILE A 10 -4.09 10.33 11.82
N SER A 11 -3.64 9.32 11.07
CA SER A 11 -3.68 9.35 9.61
C SER A 11 -4.85 8.53 9.07
N PHE A 12 -5.38 8.92 7.89
CA PHE A 12 -6.56 8.30 7.32
C PHE A 12 -6.42 8.02 5.82
N LEU A 13 -6.64 6.77 5.42
CA LEU A 13 -6.57 6.29 4.04
C LEU A 13 -7.81 5.49 3.71
N THR A 14 -8.44 5.76 2.55
CA THR A 14 -9.62 4.99 2.09
C THR A 14 -9.74 4.96 0.56
N ASP A 15 -10.66 4.11 0.08
CA ASP A 15 -11.18 4.10 -1.28
C ASP A 15 -12.56 4.77 -1.41
N PHE A 16 -12.94 5.63 -0.46
CA PHE A 16 -14.29 6.24 -0.42
C PHE A 16 -14.52 7.29 -1.52
N GLY A 17 -13.47 7.74 -2.19
CA GLY A 17 -13.50 8.76 -3.22
C GLY A 17 -13.38 10.19 -2.66
N VAL A 18 -12.62 11.03 -3.36
CA VAL A 18 -12.37 12.43 -2.97
C VAL A 18 -13.62 13.32 -3.06
N GLY A 19 -14.60 12.94 -3.91
CA GLY A 19 -15.88 13.63 -4.04
C GLY A 19 -16.98 13.13 -3.08
N SER A 20 -16.69 12.15 -2.23
CA SER A 20 -17.63 11.58 -1.27
C SER A 20 -17.61 12.33 0.06
N SER A 21 -18.78 12.40 0.72
CA SER A 21 -18.86 12.90 2.10
C SER A 21 -18.34 11.89 3.14
N ALA A 22 -18.15 10.64 2.76
CA ALA A 22 -17.77 9.57 3.69
C ALA A 22 -16.46 9.85 4.48
N PRO A 23 -15.36 10.34 3.84
CA PRO A 23 -14.16 10.72 4.60
C PRO A 23 -14.43 11.84 5.61
N ALA A 24 -15.23 12.84 5.23
CA ALA A 24 -15.56 13.95 6.14
C ALA A 24 -16.40 13.49 7.34
N VAL A 25 -17.34 12.58 7.13
CA VAL A 25 -18.14 11.97 8.20
C VAL A 25 -17.26 11.18 9.17
N CYS A 26 -16.34 10.34 8.66
CA CYS A 26 -15.39 9.60 9.50
C CYS A 26 -14.49 10.54 10.33
N ARG A 27 -13.98 11.61 9.71
CA ARG A 27 -13.20 12.64 10.45
C ARG A 27 -14.04 13.34 11.51
N GLY A 28 -15.31 13.62 11.22
CA GLY A 28 -16.24 14.18 12.20
C GLY A 28 -16.39 13.29 13.42
N VAL A 29 -16.52 11.97 13.23
CA VAL A 29 -16.54 10.98 14.33
C VAL A 29 -15.24 11.02 15.11
N MET A 30 -14.08 10.98 14.44
CA MET A 30 -12.78 11.02 15.12
C MET A 30 -12.60 12.30 15.96
N LEU A 31 -12.97 13.47 15.42
CA LEU A 31 -12.87 14.74 16.12
C LEU A 31 -13.88 14.89 17.25
N GLY A 32 -15.03 14.25 17.14
CA GLY A 32 -16.00 14.21 18.24
C GLY A 32 -15.48 13.49 19.48
N ILE A 33 -14.61 12.49 19.32
CA ILE A 33 -13.99 11.69 20.39
C ILE A 33 -12.62 12.26 20.78
N ALA A 34 -11.82 12.68 19.82
CA ALA A 34 -10.46 13.19 19.98
C ALA A 34 -10.34 14.62 19.38
N PRO A 35 -10.93 15.65 20.01
CA PRO A 35 -11.03 16.99 19.43
C PRO A 35 -9.67 17.67 19.20
N ASP A 36 -8.64 17.30 19.96
CA ASP A 36 -7.30 17.83 19.82
C ASP A 36 -6.41 17.03 18.86
N ALA A 37 -6.95 15.98 18.21
CA ALA A 37 -6.18 15.14 17.30
C ALA A 37 -5.79 15.91 16.04
N ARG A 38 -4.54 15.71 15.59
CA ARG A 38 -4.09 16.11 14.26
C ARG A 38 -4.47 15.02 13.29
N LEU A 39 -5.47 15.29 12.45
CA LEU A 39 -5.89 14.40 11.39
C LEU A 39 -5.15 14.74 10.09
N VAL A 40 -4.57 13.72 9.46
CA VAL A 40 -3.90 13.83 8.16
C VAL A 40 -4.48 12.78 7.22
N ASP A 41 -5.06 13.24 6.11
CA ASP A 41 -5.49 12.32 5.05
C ASP A 41 -4.24 11.87 4.27
N VAL A 42 -4.03 10.56 4.17
CA VAL A 42 -3.05 9.99 3.24
C VAL A 42 -3.62 10.12 1.84
N THR A 43 -4.78 9.52 1.62
CA THR A 43 -5.57 9.65 0.39
C THR A 43 -6.95 9.04 0.58
N HIS A 44 -7.92 9.50 -0.22
CA HIS A 44 -9.24 8.87 -0.35
C HIS A 44 -9.52 8.48 -1.81
N ALA A 45 -8.49 8.51 -2.65
CA ALA A 45 -8.53 8.23 -4.07
C ALA A 45 -8.00 6.83 -4.44
N ILE A 46 -7.90 5.91 -3.48
CA ILE A 46 -7.62 4.51 -3.82
C ILE A 46 -8.71 4.02 -4.76
N ARG A 47 -8.32 3.29 -5.81
CA ARG A 47 -9.30 2.63 -6.68
C ARG A 47 -10.20 1.73 -5.84
N HIS A 48 -11.49 1.76 -6.10
CA HIS A 48 -12.44 0.97 -5.31
C HIS A 48 -12.02 -0.50 -5.24
N PHE A 49 -12.01 -1.02 -4.03
CA PHE A 49 -11.65 -2.42 -3.70
C PHE A 49 -10.19 -2.81 -3.93
N ALA A 50 -9.32 -1.88 -4.34
CA ALA A 50 -7.91 -2.15 -4.60
C ALA A 50 -7.11 -2.20 -3.29
N VAL A 51 -7.27 -3.28 -2.52
CA VAL A 51 -6.59 -3.49 -1.22
C VAL A 51 -5.07 -3.40 -1.37
N ARG A 52 -4.50 -3.95 -2.45
CA ARG A 52 -3.06 -3.90 -2.74
C ARG A 52 -2.56 -2.47 -2.88
N ASP A 53 -3.23 -1.64 -3.66
CA ASP A 53 -2.86 -0.24 -3.85
C ASP A 53 -2.88 0.53 -2.52
N GLY A 54 -3.94 0.32 -1.73
CA GLY A 54 -4.07 0.90 -0.39
C GLY A 54 -2.94 0.48 0.54
N ALA A 55 -2.58 -0.81 0.55
CA ALA A 55 -1.52 -1.35 1.37
C ALA A 55 -0.13 -0.76 1.02
N PHE A 56 0.18 -0.63 -0.28
CA PHE A 56 1.43 -0.01 -0.73
C PHE A 56 1.49 1.47 -0.37
N LEU A 57 0.43 2.24 -0.65
CA LEU A 57 0.37 3.66 -0.32
C LEU A 57 0.45 3.92 1.18
N LEU A 58 -0.21 3.09 2.00
CA LEU A 58 -0.10 3.18 3.44
C LEU A 58 1.34 2.90 3.90
N ALA A 59 1.91 1.77 3.47
CA ALA A 59 3.27 1.35 3.85
C ALA A 59 4.33 2.40 3.51
N ARG A 60 4.18 3.06 2.35
CA ARG A 60 5.08 4.13 1.90
C ARG A 60 4.94 5.40 2.73
N SER A 61 3.74 5.71 3.20
CA SER A 61 3.44 6.98 3.87
C SER A 61 3.78 6.97 5.36
N VAL A 62 3.45 5.87 6.07
CA VAL A 62 3.55 5.82 7.55
C VAL A 62 4.96 6.02 8.12
N PRO A 63 6.08 5.63 7.46
CA PRO A 63 7.41 5.90 8.00
C PRO A 63 7.73 7.39 8.17
N TYR A 64 7.11 8.26 7.38
CA TYR A 64 7.32 9.72 7.41
C TYR A 64 6.43 10.43 8.43
N PHE A 65 5.46 9.74 9.01
CA PHE A 65 4.54 10.32 9.98
C PHE A 65 5.09 10.20 11.42
N PRO A 66 4.63 11.09 12.32
CA PRO A 66 4.83 10.88 13.75
C PRO A 66 4.22 9.54 14.20
N VAL A 67 4.75 8.95 15.26
CA VAL A 67 4.13 7.81 15.92
C VAL A 67 2.70 8.17 16.31
N GLY A 68 1.73 7.33 15.93
CA GLY A 68 0.31 7.61 16.15
C GLY A 68 -0.60 6.47 15.75
N VAL A 69 -1.84 6.79 15.41
CA VAL A 69 -2.85 5.83 14.93
C VAL A 69 -3.05 6.02 13.44
N HIS A 70 -2.98 4.93 12.67
CA HIS A 70 -3.17 4.93 11.22
C HIS A 70 -4.43 4.14 10.88
N VAL A 71 -5.45 4.84 10.38
CA VAL A 71 -6.70 4.23 9.93
C VAL A 71 -6.62 3.99 8.43
N ALA A 72 -6.83 2.75 8.02
CA ALA A 72 -6.94 2.43 6.60
C ALA A 72 -8.18 1.57 6.33
N VAL A 73 -8.99 1.99 5.36
CA VAL A 73 -10.24 1.32 5.02
C VAL A 73 -10.37 1.20 3.49
N VAL A 74 -9.95 0.04 2.97
CA VAL A 74 -10.29 -0.47 1.65
C VAL A 74 -10.87 -1.85 1.90
N ASP A 75 -12.20 -1.96 1.87
CA ASP A 75 -12.90 -3.07 2.53
C ASP A 75 -14.00 -3.70 1.65
N PRO A 76 -13.62 -4.49 0.62
CA PRO A 76 -14.59 -5.24 -0.17
C PRO A 76 -15.36 -6.29 0.63
N GLY A 77 -14.88 -6.63 1.84
CA GLY A 77 -15.50 -7.60 2.75
C GLY A 77 -16.35 -6.97 3.87
N VAL A 78 -16.72 -5.69 3.77
CA VAL A 78 -17.57 -5.04 4.78
C VAL A 78 -18.88 -5.79 5.01
N GLY A 79 -19.25 -6.03 6.27
CA GLY A 79 -20.48 -6.76 6.62
C GLY A 79 -20.40 -8.29 6.49
N THR A 80 -19.27 -8.85 6.10
CA THR A 80 -19.02 -10.32 6.08
C THR A 80 -18.34 -10.78 7.36
N ALA A 81 -17.85 -12.02 7.39
CA ALA A 81 -17.06 -12.58 8.49
C ALA A 81 -15.63 -12.00 8.62
N ARG A 82 -15.22 -11.06 7.76
CA ARG A 82 -13.95 -10.34 7.84
C ARG A 82 -13.82 -9.64 9.20
N ARG A 83 -12.76 -9.95 9.96
CA ARG A 83 -12.51 -9.37 11.28
C ARG A 83 -12.14 -7.88 11.17
N PRO A 84 -12.71 -6.99 12.00
CA PRO A 84 -12.14 -5.68 12.23
C PRO A 84 -10.98 -5.84 13.24
N ILE A 85 -9.80 -5.24 12.96
CA ILE A 85 -8.60 -5.43 13.77
C ILE A 85 -7.86 -4.13 14.05
N ALA A 86 -7.04 -4.17 15.11
CA ALA A 86 -5.95 -3.24 15.32
C ALA A 86 -4.63 -4.00 15.47
N LEU A 87 -3.57 -3.43 14.91
CA LEU A 87 -2.21 -3.92 15.02
C LEU A 87 -1.37 -2.90 15.76
N GLN A 88 -0.44 -3.36 16.59
CA GLN A 88 0.62 -2.56 17.18
C GLN A 88 1.94 -2.90 16.47
N ALA A 89 2.58 -1.89 15.90
CA ALA A 89 3.87 -2.03 15.26
C ALA A 89 5.03 -1.81 16.25
N ALA A 90 6.22 -2.36 15.95
CA ALA A 90 7.39 -2.27 16.82
C ALA A 90 7.84 -0.82 17.07
N ARG A 91 7.63 0.11 16.11
CA ARG A 91 7.90 1.55 16.30
C ARG A 91 6.99 2.20 17.35
N GLY A 92 5.86 1.55 17.69
CA GLY A 92 4.87 2.04 18.65
C GLY A 92 3.61 2.61 18.01
N ASP A 93 3.48 2.54 16.69
CA ASP A 93 2.27 2.95 15.98
C ASP A 93 1.16 1.92 16.13
N LEU A 94 -0.08 2.39 16.01
CA LEU A 94 -1.27 1.55 15.97
C LEU A 94 -1.91 1.66 14.58
N LEU A 95 -2.24 0.53 13.96
CA LEU A 95 -2.93 0.49 12.67
C LEU A 95 -4.33 -0.11 12.89
N VAL A 96 -5.35 0.54 12.34
CA VAL A 96 -6.76 0.18 12.53
C VAL A 96 -7.42 0.00 11.17
N GLY A 97 -8.07 -1.16 10.95
CA GLY A 97 -8.74 -1.43 9.68
C GLY A 97 -9.25 -2.87 9.54
N PRO A 98 -9.64 -3.29 8.32
CA PRO A 98 -10.06 -4.65 8.03
C PRO A 98 -8.89 -5.63 8.01
N ASP A 99 -9.12 -6.86 8.47
CA ASP A 99 -8.20 -7.98 8.35
C ASP A 99 -8.32 -8.62 6.94
N ASN A 100 -7.71 -7.96 5.95
CA ASN A 100 -7.75 -8.36 4.55
C ASN A 100 -6.41 -8.15 3.81
N GLY A 101 -5.32 -7.96 4.58
CA GLY A 101 -3.99 -7.71 4.05
C GLY A 101 -3.62 -6.23 3.93
N LEU A 102 -4.56 -5.30 4.10
CA LEU A 102 -4.34 -3.85 3.94
C LEU A 102 -3.25 -3.30 4.88
N LEU A 103 -3.19 -3.79 6.11
CA LEU A 103 -2.34 -3.22 7.17
C LEU A 103 -0.94 -3.84 7.24
N GLY A 104 -0.76 -5.06 6.70
CA GLY A 104 0.44 -5.86 6.92
C GLY A 104 1.73 -5.21 6.41
N LEU A 105 1.73 -4.66 5.19
CA LEU A 105 2.91 -3.99 4.61
C LEU A 105 3.31 -2.75 5.42
N ALA A 106 2.33 -1.98 5.90
CA ALA A 106 2.58 -0.81 6.74
C ALA A 106 3.15 -1.20 8.11
N ALA A 107 2.63 -2.26 8.73
CA ALA A 107 3.17 -2.78 9.98
C ALA A 107 4.64 -3.23 9.80
N ASN A 108 4.97 -3.91 8.69
CA ASN A 108 6.34 -4.32 8.36
C ASN A 108 7.26 -3.10 8.17
N ALA A 109 6.81 -2.06 7.48
CA ALA A 109 7.57 -0.81 7.31
C ALA A 109 7.83 -0.07 8.64
N LEU A 110 7.03 -0.37 9.67
CA LEU A 110 7.16 0.16 11.03
C LEU A 110 7.87 -0.81 12.01
N GLY A 111 8.57 -1.81 11.49
CA GLY A 111 9.40 -2.75 12.26
C GLY A 111 8.71 -4.07 12.60
N GLY A 112 7.55 -4.36 12.03
CA GLY A 112 6.79 -5.59 12.22
C GLY A 112 5.68 -5.48 13.27
N ILE A 113 4.80 -6.50 13.29
CA ILE A 113 3.67 -6.60 14.22
C ILE A 113 4.18 -7.15 15.55
N VAL A 114 3.96 -6.42 16.65
CA VAL A 114 4.28 -6.87 18.01
C VAL A 114 3.06 -7.31 18.80
N ALA A 115 1.86 -6.82 18.44
CA ALA A 115 0.59 -7.26 19.00
C ALA A 115 -0.54 -7.02 18.02
N ALA A 116 -1.59 -7.84 18.09
CA ALA A 116 -2.81 -7.69 17.32
C ALA A 116 -4.05 -7.96 18.17
N ARG A 117 -5.15 -7.25 17.89
CA ARG A 117 -6.43 -7.38 18.60
C ARG A 117 -7.60 -7.37 17.61
N ALA A 118 -8.56 -8.25 17.83
CA ALA A 118 -9.88 -8.09 17.23
C ALA A 118 -10.59 -6.89 17.89
N LEU A 119 -11.31 -6.10 17.08
CA LEU A 119 -12.10 -4.99 17.60
C LEU A 119 -13.48 -5.51 17.99
N GLU A 120 -13.65 -5.98 19.21
CA GLU A 120 -14.87 -6.62 19.72
C GLU A 120 -15.55 -5.79 20.80
N ASN A 121 -14.82 -4.85 21.42
CA ASN A 121 -15.36 -3.97 22.46
C ASN A 121 -16.31 -2.94 21.85
N ARG A 122 -17.59 -3.21 21.94
CA ARG A 122 -18.67 -2.38 21.37
C ARG A 122 -18.85 -1.02 22.05
N ASP A 123 -18.32 -0.85 23.26
CA ASP A 123 -18.35 0.45 23.96
C ASP A 123 -17.46 1.49 23.25
N LEU A 124 -16.54 1.03 22.38
CA LEU A 124 -15.67 1.88 21.57
C LEU A 124 -16.22 2.15 20.17
N TRP A 125 -17.37 1.60 19.81
CA TRP A 125 -18.03 1.78 18.53
C TRP A 125 -19.08 2.91 18.60
N LEU A 126 -19.60 3.35 17.46
CA LEU A 126 -20.80 4.17 17.48
C LEU A 126 -22.00 3.34 17.97
N PRO A 127 -22.93 3.95 18.73
CA PRO A 127 -24.08 3.24 19.29
C PRO A 127 -24.96 2.53 18.24
N SER A 128 -25.01 3.06 17.02
CA SER A 128 -25.71 2.45 15.89
C SER A 128 -24.68 2.06 14.83
N THR A 129 -24.48 0.77 14.66
CA THR A 129 -23.51 0.20 13.70
C THR A 129 -24.23 -0.31 12.46
N SER A 130 -23.88 0.24 11.31
CA SER A 130 -24.33 -0.21 9.98
C SER A 130 -23.56 -1.45 9.52
N HIS A 131 -24.17 -2.29 8.71
CA HIS A 131 -23.49 -3.43 8.08
C HIS A 131 -22.61 -3.02 6.88
N THR A 132 -22.70 -1.78 6.41
CA THR A 132 -22.04 -1.32 5.17
C THR A 132 -21.08 -0.17 5.38
N PHE A 133 -20.94 0.37 6.60
CA PHE A 133 -20.11 1.53 6.85
C PHE A 133 -19.25 1.40 8.11
N HIS A 134 -18.51 0.28 8.23
CA HIS A 134 -17.59 0.03 9.35
C HIS A 134 -16.49 1.09 9.47
N GLY A 135 -16.14 1.79 8.38
CA GLY A 135 -15.23 2.94 8.40
C GLY A 135 -15.66 4.01 9.40
N ARG A 136 -16.96 4.37 9.39
CA ARG A 136 -17.56 5.34 10.28
C ARG A 136 -17.83 4.74 11.66
N ASP A 137 -18.39 3.53 11.73
CA ASP A 137 -19.06 3.01 12.92
C ASP A 137 -18.11 2.25 13.86
N ILE A 138 -16.99 1.70 13.30
CA ILE A 138 -16.03 0.87 14.03
C ILE A 138 -14.62 1.48 13.98
N PHE A 139 -14.06 1.65 12.77
CA PHE A 139 -12.64 2.01 12.64
C PHE A 139 -12.35 3.43 13.11
N SER A 140 -13.18 4.40 12.72
CA SER A 140 -12.99 5.80 13.13
C SER A 140 -13.10 6.01 14.64
N PRO A 141 -14.16 5.54 15.34
CA PRO A 141 -14.26 5.74 16.77
C PRO A 141 -13.18 4.98 17.55
N VAL A 142 -12.87 3.73 17.18
CA VAL A 142 -11.79 2.96 17.84
C VAL A 142 -10.45 3.67 17.71
N ALA A 143 -10.12 4.17 16.53
CA ALA A 143 -8.87 4.90 16.31
C ALA A 143 -8.78 6.18 17.16
N ALA A 144 -9.88 6.91 17.29
CA ALA A 144 -9.94 8.11 18.12
C ALA A 144 -9.78 7.78 19.62
N HIS A 145 -10.43 6.73 20.11
CA HIS A 145 -10.25 6.23 21.48
C HIS A 145 -8.79 5.81 21.74
N LEU A 146 -8.18 5.07 20.84
CA LEU A 146 -6.76 4.71 20.95
C LEU A 146 -5.85 5.95 20.98
N ALA A 147 -6.12 6.93 20.13
CA ALA A 147 -5.35 8.17 20.06
C ALA A 147 -5.47 9.00 21.35
N THR A 148 -6.57 8.86 22.10
CA THR A 148 -6.76 9.51 23.42
C THR A 148 -6.31 8.66 24.60
N GLY A 149 -5.68 7.49 24.35
CA GLY A 149 -5.02 6.71 25.39
C GLY A 149 -5.83 5.51 25.90
N THR A 150 -6.89 5.10 25.21
CA THR A 150 -7.57 3.83 25.52
C THR A 150 -6.56 2.68 25.44
N PRO A 151 -6.48 1.80 26.45
CA PRO A 151 -5.54 0.68 26.44
C PRO A 151 -5.77 -0.26 25.25
N PHE A 152 -4.71 -0.64 24.55
CA PHE A 152 -4.76 -1.53 23.38
C PHE A 152 -5.38 -2.89 23.73
N GLU A 153 -5.15 -3.38 24.93
CA GLU A 153 -5.65 -4.66 25.46
C GLU A 153 -7.18 -4.66 25.63
N SER A 154 -7.79 -3.49 25.76
CA SER A 154 -9.26 -3.35 25.98
C SER A 154 -10.08 -3.46 24.68
N LEU A 155 -9.45 -3.57 23.50
CA LEU A 155 -10.12 -3.63 22.21
C LEU A 155 -10.88 -4.93 21.97
N GLY A 156 -10.41 -6.05 22.53
CA GLY A 156 -10.98 -7.38 22.37
C GLY A 156 -9.93 -8.49 22.41
N THR A 157 -10.26 -9.62 21.82
CA THR A 157 -9.44 -10.83 21.82
C THR A 157 -8.06 -10.61 21.19
N ALA A 158 -7.00 -11.12 21.82
CA ALA A 158 -5.66 -11.17 21.23
C ALA A 158 -5.66 -12.10 20.01
N LEU A 159 -4.97 -11.64 18.98
CA LEU A 159 -4.74 -12.43 17.76
C LEU A 159 -3.23 -12.68 17.63
N GLU A 160 -2.87 -13.88 17.18
CA GLU A 160 -1.49 -14.18 16.85
C GLU A 160 -1.10 -13.44 15.55
N PRO A 161 0.08 -12.83 15.47
CA PRO A 161 0.53 -12.14 14.25
C PRO A 161 0.49 -13.00 13.00
N ALA A 162 0.70 -14.31 13.14
CA ALA A 162 0.63 -15.27 12.03
C ALA A 162 -0.78 -15.52 11.49
N GLU A 163 -1.82 -15.16 12.25
CA GLU A 163 -3.23 -15.30 11.85
C GLU A 163 -3.76 -14.08 11.08
N ILE A 164 -2.99 -13.00 11.04
CA ILE A 164 -3.37 -11.77 10.34
C ILE A 164 -3.25 -11.99 8.84
N ALA A 165 -4.31 -11.64 8.11
CA ALA A 165 -4.35 -11.77 6.67
C ALA A 165 -3.18 -11.05 6.01
N GLN A 166 -2.50 -11.73 5.10
CA GLN A 166 -1.40 -11.20 4.31
C GLN A 166 -1.80 -11.07 2.85
N LEU A 167 -1.25 -10.07 2.16
CA LEU A 167 -1.38 -9.98 0.72
C LEU A 167 -0.49 -11.04 0.05
N THR A 168 -1.06 -11.77 -0.90
CA THR A 168 -0.28 -12.57 -1.84
C THR A 168 0.24 -11.62 -2.93
N LEU A 169 1.54 -11.38 -2.93
CA LEU A 169 2.20 -10.53 -3.93
C LEU A 169 2.92 -11.39 -4.96
N PRO A 170 2.95 -10.97 -6.23
CA PRO A 170 3.82 -11.58 -7.23
C PRO A 170 5.29 -11.54 -6.78
N VAL A 171 6.03 -12.56 -7.13
CA VAL A 171 7.46 -12.69 -6.83
C VAL A 171 8.23 -12.75 -8.13
N ALA A 172 9.35 -12.03 -8.21
CA ALA A 172 10.27 -12.16 -9.32
C ALA A 172 11.03 -13.49 -9.23
N THR A 173 11.27 -14.12 -10.38
CA THR A 173 11.98 -15.42 -10.44
C THR A 173 13.05 -15.39 -11.52
N LEU A 174 14.28 -15.73 -11.13
CA LEU A 174 15.38 -15.93 -12.07
C LEU A 174 15.16 -17.22 -12.85
N ARG A 175 15.16 -17.11 -14.19
CA ARG A 175 14.99 -18.25 -15.06
C ARG A 175 15.70 -18.03 -16.40
N ASP A 176 16.47 -19.03 -16.86
CA ASP A 176 17.10 -19.05 -18.18
C ASP A 176 17.85 -17.74 -18.53
N GLY A 177 18.59 -17.18 -17.56
CA GLY A 177 19.36 -15.96 -17.74
C GLY A 177 18.56 -14.66 -17.79
N GLY A 178 17.25 -14.72 -17.53
CA GLY A 178 16.34 -13.59 -17.43
C GLY A 178 15.61 -13.54 -16.10
N LEU A 179 14.81 -12.50 -15.90
CA LEU A 179 13.96 -12.30 -14.73
C LEU A 179 12.50 -12.32 -15.17
N ASP A 180 11.79 -13.37 -14.77
CA ASP A 180 10.33 -13.40 -14.87
C ASP A 180 9.71 -12.62 -13.72
N THR A 181 8.92 -11.63 -14.02
CA THR A 181 8.27 -10.71 -13.08
C THR A 181 6.85 -10.36 -13.52
N SER A 182 6.18 -9.48 -12.83
CA SER A 182 4.88 -8.94 -13.23
C SER A 182 4.66 -7.53 -12.68
N VAL A 183 3.66 -6.84 -13.21
CA VAL A 183 3.26 -5.52 -12.73
C VAL A 183 2.65 -5.63 -11.34
N LEU A 184 3.30 -5.03 -10.37
CA LEU A 184 2.92 -5.05 -8.95
C LEU A 184 1.99 -3.89 -8.58
N LEU A 185 2.28 -2.70 -9.12
CA LEU A 185 1.55 -1.46 -8.87
C LEU A 185 1.66 -0.56 -10.11
N ILE A 186 0.62 0.23 -10.36
CA ILE A 186 0.62 1.29 -11.37
C ILE A 186 0.31 2.60 -10.64
N ASP A 187 1.22 3.58 -10.75
CA ASP A 187 1.04 4.89 -10.12
C ASP A 187 0.12 5.82 -10.93
N ALA A 188 -0.12 7.03 -10.41
CA ALA A 188 -0.98 8.01 -11.05
C ALA A 188 -0.42 8.56 -12.39
N PHE A 189 0.87 8.36 -12.68
CA PHE A 189 1.50 8.73 -13.94
C PHE A 189 1.51 7.59 -14.97
N GLY A 190 1.04 6.39 -14.56
CA GLY A 190 1.09 5.18 -15.39
C GLY A 190 2.45 4.49 -15.37
N ASN A 191 3.34 4.82 -14.43
CA ASN A 191 4.55 4.04 -14.22
C ASN A 191 4.19 2.70 -13.60
N CYS A 192 4.80 1.62 -14.10
CA CYS A 192 4.52 0.25 -13.70
C CYS A 192 5.66 -0.26 -12.82
N ARG A 193 5.42 -0.35 -11.50
CA ARG A 193 6.33 -1.03 -10.58
C ARG A 193 6.27 -2.52 -10.83
N LEU A 194 7.42 -3.14 -11.04
CA LEU A 194 7.52 -4.58 -11.23
C LEU A 194 7.79 -5.30 -9.90
N ALA A 195 7.36 -6.55 -9.79
CA ALA A 195 7.71 -7.40 -8.65
C ALA A 195 9.23 -7.66 -8.60
N GLY A 196 9.76 -7.88 -7.41
CA GLY A 196 11.20 -8.02 -7.16
C GLY A 196 11.84 -6.70 -6.70
N ASP A 197 13.11 -6.77 -6.39
CA ASP A 197 13.93 -5.65 -5.95
C ASP A 197 15.15 -5.45 -6.84
N THR A 198 15.91 -4.37 -6.61
CA THR A 198 17.12 -4.09 -7.38
C THR A 198 18.21 -5.17 -7.19
N PRO A 199 18.40 -5.78 -6.01
CA PRO A 199 19.24 -6.97 -5.83
C PRO A 199 18.84 -8.16 -6.71
N ASP A 200 17.54 -8.42 -6.93
CA ASP A 200 17.08 -9.48 -7.84
C ASP A 200 17.57 -9.23 -9.26
N LEU A 201 17.46 -7.99 -9.75
CA LEU A 201 17.97 -7.61 -11.07
C LEU A 201 19.50 -7.68 -11.14
N ALA A 202 20.19 -7.25 -10.09
CA ALA A 202 21.64 -7.32 -10.02
C ALA A 202 22.14 -8.77 -10.01
N SER A 203 21.41 -9.68 -9.39
CA SER A 203 21.67 -11.11 -9.40
C SER A 203 21.44 -11.72 -10.77
N ALA A 204 20.40 -11.26 -11.51
CA ALA A 204 20.08 -11.71 -12.85
C ALA A 204 21.11 -11.22 -13.90
N PHE A 205 21.47 -9.95 -13.80
CA PHE A 205 22.14 -9.24 -14.89
C PHE A 205 23.52 -8.69 -14.52
N GLY A 206 23.94 -8.82 -13.25
CA GLY A 206 25.10 -8.10 -12.70
C GLY A 206 24.77 -6.62 -12.44
N PRO A 207 25.75 -5.80 -12.02
CA PRO A 207 25.52 -4.42 -11.63
C PRO A 207 24.81 -3.61 -12.70
N LEU A 208 23.69 -2.98 -12.36
CA LEU A 208 22.93 -2.12 -13.23
C LEU A 208 23.57 -0.72 -13.23
N LYS A 209 24.10 -0.33 -14.39
CA LYS A 209 24.65 1.01 -14.61
C LYS A 209 23.71 1.80 -15.51
N PRO A 210 23.56 3.12 -15.30
CA PRO A 210 22.80 3.97 -16.21
C PRO A 210 23.26 3.80 -17.65
N GLY A 211 22.30 3.73 -18.58
CA GLY A 211 22.51 3.47 -20.01
C GLY A 211 22.58 1.98 -20.39
N ARG A 212 22.55 1.04 -19.41
CA ARG A 212 22.54 -0.39 -19.72
C ARG A 212 21.23 -0.79 -20.37
N PRO A 213 21.24 -1.34 -21.60
CA PRO A 213 20.03 -1.84 -22.23
C PRO A 213 19.58 -3.16 -21.59
N LEU A 214 18.28 -3.29 -21.39
CA LEU A 214 17.60 -4.53 -21.05
C LEU A 214 16.50 -4.77 -22.08
N LEU A 215 16.19 -6.02 -22.30
CA LEU A 215 15.13 -6.42 -23.21
C LEU A 215 13.87 -6.66 -22.41
N LEU A 216 12.86 -5.81 -22.61
CA LEU A 216 11.51 -5.97 -22.08
C LEU A 216 10.73 -6.90 -23.00
N ILE A 217 10.20 -7.98 -22.45
CA ILE A 217 9.40 -8.97 -23.18
C ILE A 217 8.04 -9.06 -22.52
N LEU A 218 7.00 -8.83 -23.30
CA LEU A 218 5.60 -9.00 -22.89
C LEU A 218 4.99 -10.14 -23.70
N PRO A 219 4.39 -11.16 -23.07
CA PRO A 219 3.73 -12.24 -23.77
C PRO A 219 2.50 -11.74 -24.53
N ALA A 220 2.00 -12.53 -25.47
CA ALA A 220 0.72 -12.25 -26.12
C ALA A 220 -0.40 -12.19 -25.08
N ARG A 221 -1.27 -11.19 -25.18
CA ARG A 221 -2.46 -11.00 -24.35
C ARG A 221 -3.66 -10.77 -25.26
N ALA A 222 -4.90 -10.92 -24.73
CA ALA A 222 -6.13 -10.94 -25.53
C ALA A 222 -6.24 -9.82 -26.58
N SER A 223 -5.80 -8.60 -26.25
CA SER A 223 -5.86 -7.41 -27.11
C SER A 223 -4.48 -6.87 -27.54
N HIS A 224 -3.39 -7.55 -27.16
CA HIS A 224 -2.03 -7.08 -27.42
C HIS A 224 -1.15 -8.22 -27.94
N PRO A 225 -0.50 -8.06 -29.10
CA PRO A 225 0.46 -9.04 -29.60
C PRO A 225 1.67 -9.13 -28.66
N PRO A 226 2.48 -10.20 -28.75
CA PRO A 226 3.73 -10.27 -28.00
C PRO A 226 4.63 -9.12 -28.41
N LEU A 227 5.32 -8.55 -27.43
CA LEU A 227 6.23 -7.43 -27.64
C LEU A 227 7.61 -7.80 -27.12
N ARG A 228 8.64 -7.40 -27.87
CA ARG A 228 10.04 -7.45 -27.46
C ARG A 228 10.69 -6.11 -27.81
N VAL A 229 11.13 -5.37 -26.81
CA VAL A 229 11.67 -4.02 -26.98
C VAL A 229 12.85 -3.79 -26.04
N GLU A 230 13.90 -3.15 -26.57
CA GLU A 230 15.03 -2.71 -25.77
C GLU A 230 14.65 -1.46 -24.98
N VAL A 231 14.93 -1.47 -23.67
CA VAL A 231 14.63 -0.38 -22.74
C VAL A 231 15.87 -0.15 -21.87
N PRO A 232 16.43 1.06 -21.83
CA PRO A 232 17.60 1.35 -21.01
C PRO A 232 17.25 1.39 -19.52
N TRP A 233 18.14 0.86 -18.69
CA TRP A 233 18.18 1.15 -17.28
C TRP A 233 18.79 2.53 -17.07
N VAL A 234 18.15 3.42 -16.34
CA VAL A 234 18.58 4.81 -16.18
C VAL A 234 18.54 5.26 -14.72
N ALA A 235 19.19 6.36 -14.41
CA ALA A 235 19.15 6.98 -13.10
C ALA A 235 17.99 7.98 -12.98
N THR A 236 17.62 8.65 -14.09
CA THR A 236 16.58 9.67 -14.11
C THR A 236 15.82 9.66 -15.44
N PHE A 237 14.64 10.27 -15.46
CA PHE A 237 13.80 10.39 -16.65
C PHE A 237 14.48 11.21 -17.77
N ASP A 238 15.35 12.16 -17.42
CA ASP A 238 16.08 13.00 -18.39
C ASP A 238 17.17 12.26 -19.17
N ASP A 239 17.51 11.03 -18.75
CA ASP A 239 18.48 10.19 -19.46
C ASP A 239 17.94 9.64 -20.80
N VAL A 240 16.65 9.81 -21.08
CA VAL A 240 15.99 9.38 -22.32
C VAL A 240 15.13 10.50 -22.92
N ALA A 241 14.94 10.48 -24.23
CA ALA A 241 14.07 11.44 -24.91
C ALA A 241 12.62 11.34 -24.42
N VAL A 242 11.89 12.47 -24.48
CA VAL A 242 10.45 12.51 -24.21
C VAL A 242 9.71 11.47 -25.06
N GLY A 243 8.80 10.74 -24.46
CA GLY A 243 8.07 9.64 -25.09
C GLY A 243 8.83 8.31 -25.16
N SER A 244 10.11 8.25 -24.72
CA SER A 244 10.87 7.00 -24.70
C SER A 244 10.62 6.20 -23.42
N PRO A 245 10.58 4.85 -23.51
CA PRO A 245 10.49 3.99 -22.34
C PRO A 245 11.82 3.94 -21.59
N LEU A 246 11.75 3.70 -20.29
CA LEU A 246 12.89 3.56 -19.38
C LEU A 246 12.59 2.57 -18.27
N LEU A 247 13.61 1.90 -17.79
CA LEU A 247 13.62 1.15 -16.54
C LEU A 247 14.48 1.90 -15.54
N PHE A 248 14.02 2.00 -14.29
CA PHE A 248 14.73 2.71 -13.23
C PHE A 248 14.45 2.04 -11.87
N GLU A 249 15.24 2.40 -10.87
CA GLU A 249 14.95 2.03 -9.50
C GLU A 249 13.94 3.01 -8.90
N ASP A 250 12.77 2.51 -8.57
CA ASP A 250 11.81 3.26 -7.77
C ASP A 250 12.30 3.30 -6.32
N ALA A 251 12.84 4.44 -5.91
CA ALA A 251 13.43 4.63 -4.58
C ALA A 251 12.43 4.43 -3.43
N ASP A 252 11.14 4.64 -3.69
CA ASP A 252 10.10 4.47 -2.67
C ASP A 252 9.79 2.99 -2.39
N TYR A 253 10.05 2.11 -3.35
CA TYR A 253 9.78 0.68 -3.25
C TYR A 253 11.03 -0.19 -3.37
N ALA A 254 12.20 0.44 -3.54
CA ALA A 254 13.50 -0.23 -3.68
C ALA A 254 13.52 -1.32 -4.76
N GLY A 255 12.94 -1.05 -5.92
CA GLY A 255 12.92 -2.05 -6.97
C GLY A 255 12.53 -1.50 -8.36
N PRO A 256 12.53 -2.37 -9.40
CA PRO A 256 12.41 -1.94 -10.78
C PRO A 256 11.05 -1.35 -11.12
N ALA A 257 11.06 -0.28 -11.88
CA ALA A 257 9.87 0.30 -12.48
C ALA A 257 10.08 0.57 -13.96
N LEU A 258 9.03 0.33 -14.74
CA LEU A 258 8.93 0.68 -16.16
C LEU A 258 8.14 1.98 -16.29
N ALA A 259 8.70 2.96 -16.95
CA ALA A 259 8.07 4.24 -17.22
C ALA A 259 8.20 4.66 -18.68
N VAL A 260 7.53 5.75 -19.02
CA VAL A 260 7.71 6.49 -20.28
C VAL A 260 7.96 7.94 -19.91
N ASN A 261 9.06 8.51 -20.40
CA ASN A 261 9.38 9.90 -20.10
C ASN A 261 8.25 10.83 -20.60
N GLN A 262 7.60 11.55 -19.70
CA GLN A 262 6.41 12.40 -19.93
C GLN A 262 5.25 11.63 -20.60
N GLY A 263 5.08 10.36 -20.28
CA GLY A 263 4.01 9.50 -20.79
C GLY A 263 3.61 8.43 -19.79
N SER A 264 2.68 7.56 -20.18
CA SER A 264 2.18 6.45 -19.39
C SER A 264 2.71 5.12 -19.96
N ALA A 265 3.47 4.36 -19.17
CA ALA A 265 3.91 3.01 -19.55
C ALA A 265 2.75 2.03 -19.58
N SER A 266 1.80 2.13 -18.62
CA SER A 266 0.61 1.28 -18.60
C SER A 266 -0.22 1.44 -19.88
N ASP A 267 -0.46 2.66 -20.33
CA ASP A 267 -1.23 2.90 -21.57
C ASP A 267 -0.45 2.47 -22.81
N ARG A 268 0.84 2.85 -22.89
CA ARG A 268 1.68 2.55 -24.06
C ARG A 268 1.80 1.06 -24.34
N PHE A 269 1.93 0.27 -23.26
CA PHE A 269 2.18 -1.17 -23.37
C PHE A 269 0.96 -2.02 -23.02
N GLY A 270 -0.20 -1.40 -22.70
CA GLY A 270 -1.42 -2.07 -22.30
C GLY A 270 -1.20 -2.93 -21.05
N LEU A 271 -0.61 -2.36 -20.00
CA LEU A 271 -0.27 -3.08 -18.78
C LEU A 271 -1.32 -2.85 -17.69
N ASP A 272 -1.74 -3.95 -17.11
CA ASP A 272 -2.57 -4.00 -15.91
C ASP A 272 -1.81 -4.65 -14.76
N LEU A 273 -2.37 -4.61 -13.54
CA LEU A 273 -1.84 -5.37 -12.41
C LEU A 273 -1.70 -6.85 -12.78
N ASP A 274 -0.65 -7.47 -12.26
CA ASP A 274 -0.29 -8.87 -12.50
C ASP A 274 0.04 -9.22 -13.96
N THR A 275 0.11 -8.23 -14.87
CA THR A 275 0.61 -8.48 -16.23
C THR A 275 2.00 -9.09 -16.17
N PRO A 276 2.21 -10.29 -16.74
CA PRO A 276 3.54 -10.91 -16.80
C PRO A 276 4.51 -10.07 -17.63
N VAL A 277 5.72 -9.91 -17.10
CA VAL A 277 6.82 -9.21 -17.73
C VAL A 277 8.06 -10.08 -17.60
N ARG A 278 8.86 -10.16 -18.66
CA ARG A 278 10.18 -10.77 -18.60
C ARG A 278 11.23 -9.74 -18.98
N LEU A 279 12.29 -9.69 -18.20
CA LEU A 279 13.48 -8.90 -18.51
C LEU A 279 14.63 -9.83 -18.86
N GLU A 280 15.40 -9.49 -19.91
CA GLU A 280 16.59 -10.21 -20.33
C GLU A 280 17.75 -9.23 -20.59
N PRO A 281 19.00 -9.69 -20.59
CA PRO A 281 20.09 -8.90 -21.17
C PRO A 281 19.80 -8.59 -22.64
N ALA A 282 20.05 -7.33 -23.09
CA ALA A 282 19.93 -6.94 -24.50
C ALA A 282 21.16 -7.33 -25.29
#